data_cd21ff3eacf669030cfd240f95480352
#
_entry.id   cd21ff3eacf669030cfd240f95480352
#
_cell.length_a   1.000
_cell.length_b   1.000
_cell.length_c   1.000
_cell.angle_alpha   90.00
_cell.angle_beta   90.00
_cell.angle_gamma   90.00
#
_symmetry.space_group_name_H-M   'P 1'
#
loop_
_entity.id
_entity.type
_entity.pdbx_description
1 polymer ?
#
loop_
_entity_poly.entity_id
_entity_poly.type
_entity_poly.pdbx_seq_one_letter_code
_entity_poly.pdbx_strand_id
1 'polypeptide(L)'
;MRKSGDQSVPTIPDSQFFLDQATFELITLEELKDPIVRFGTDYWLSLCGTNGFPARDVIDLREIRGVLSHTMLIKVIEDGADFEFRIVGDAVAWALRFPVQKRRLSDIRGEAPMFAERNFKFYRSVVESGSPLAIRTRFGLDSPELRYTNVEATILPLGSRDGVVDDLLAFANYISRLD
;
A
#
# COMPACT_ATOMS: atom_id res chain seq x y z
N MET A 1 -27.65 21.64 -8.27
CA MET A 1 -26.93 20.88 -9.30
C MET A 1 -25.58 20.49 -8.74
N ARG A 2 -25.45 19.28 -8.15
CA ARG A 2 -24.20 18.78 -7.57
C ARG A 2 -23.41 18.10 -8.66
N LYS A 3 -22.21 18.59 -8.98
CA LYS A 3 -21.27 17.92 -9.88
C LYS A 3 -20.73 16.71 -9.14
N SER A 4 -21.03 15.51 -9.64
CA SER A 4 -20.33 14.27 -9.31
C SER A 4 -18.84 14.48 -9.58
N GLY A 5 -18.02 14.41 -8.54
CA GLY A 5 -16.57 14.32 -8.70
C GLY A 5 -16.28 12.97 -9.36
N ASP A 6 -15.78 13.03 -10.56
CA ASP A 6 -15.21 11.90 -11.27
C ASP A 6 -13.93 11.46 -10.49
N GLN A 7 -14.07 10.42 -9.67
CA GLN A 7 -12.92 9.75 -9.07
C GLN A 7 -12.32 8.81 -10.11
N SER A 8 -11.57 9.40 -11.03
CA SER A 8 -10.79 8.63 -11.99
C SER A 8 -9.78 7.77 -11.24
N VAL A 9 -10.05 6.46 -11.22
CA VAL A 9 -9.07 5.43 -10.81
C VAL A 9 -7.81 5.65 -11.67
N PRO A 10 -6.61 5.70 -11.07
CA PRO A 10 -5.39 5.85 -11.85
C PRO A 10 -5.28 4.70 -12.85
N THR A 11 -5.26 5.02 -14.13
CA THR A 11 -5.12 4.06 -15.21
C THR A 11 -3.68 3.59 -15.26
N ILE A 12 -3.40 2.45 -14.65
CA ILE A 12 -2.15 1.73 -14.85
C ILE A 12 -2.27 1.04 -16.21
N PRO A 13 -1.29 1.19 -17.13
CA PRO A 13 -1.39 0.60 -18.46
C PRO A 13 -1.55 -0.92 -18.40
N ASP A 14 -2.59 -1.43 -19.04
CA ASP A 14 -3.10 -2.82 -18.99
C ASP A 14 -2.13 -3.92 -19.48
N SER A 15 -0.96 -3.58 -20.00
CA SER A 15 -0.23 -4.53 -20.86
C SER A 15 1.05 -5.14 -20.27
N GLN A 16 1.39 -4.92 -19.00
CA GLN A 16 2.65 -5.45 -18.42
C GLN A 16 2.56 -6.06 -17.01
N PHE A 17 1.39 -6.38 -16.50
CA PHE A 17 1.22 -6.92 -15.15
C PHE A 17 1.24 -8.46 -15.04
N PHE A 18 1.66 -9.17 -16.06
CA PHE A 18 1.91 -10.61 -15.96
C PHE A 18 3.37 -10.86 -15.53
N LEU A 19 3.66 -10.61 -14.26
CA LEU A 19 4.89 -11.08 -13.64
C LEU A 19 4.57 -12.33 -12.82
N ASP A 20 4.99 -13.46 -13.34
CA ASP A 20 5.02 -14.79 -12.71
C ASP A 20 3.86 -15.11 -11.73
N GLN A 21 2.81 -15.77 -12.24
CA GLN A 21 1.74 -16.44 -11.49
C GLN A 21 0.94 -15.60 -10.46
N ALA A 22 1.18 -14.30 -10.33
CA ALA A 22 0.37 -13.43 -9.49
C ALA A 22 -0.73 -12.75 -10.32
N THR A 23 -1.96 -12.83 -9.86
CA THR A 23 -3.09 -12.08 -10.44
C THR A 23 -3.37 -10.87 -9.57
N PHE A 24 -3.27 -9.68 -10.15
CA PHE A 24 -3.57 -8.41 -9.48
C PHE A 24 -4.92 -7.89 -9.94
N GLU A 25 -5.73 -7.50 -8.99
CA GLU A 25 -6.99 -6.80 -9.20
C GLU A 25 -6.90 -5.43 -8.51
N LEU A 26 -7.06 -4.35 -9.27
CA LEU A 26 -7.31 -3.04 -8.70
C LEU A 26 -8.78 -2.98 -8.33
N ILE A 27 -9.03 -2.62 -7.08
CA ILE A 27 -10.39 -2.50 -6.53
C ILE A 27 -10.62 -1.08 -6.03
N THR A 28 -11.86 -0.68 -5.91
CA THR A 28 -12.21 0.58 -5.23
C THR A 28 -12.13 0.41 -3.70
N LEU A 29 -12.09 1.51 -2.96
CA LEU A 29 -12.08 1.45 -1.49
C LEU A 29 -13.37 0.82 -0.93
N GLU A 30 -14.50 0.98 -1.64
CA GLU A 30 -15.79 0.39 -1.28
C GLU A 30 -15.82 -1.13 -1.47
N GLU A 31 -15.00 -1.67 -2.37
CA GLU A 31 -14.89 -3.11 -2.63
C GLU A 31 -13.99 -3.85 -1.66
N LEU A 32 -13.37 -3.16 -0.71
CA LEU A 32 -12.59 -3.76 0.36
C LEU A 32 -13.47 -4.72 1.17
N LYS A 33 -12.99 -5.94 1.37
CA LYS A 33 -13.68 -7.01 2.12
C LYS A 33 -13.01 -7.33 3.43
N ASP A 34 -11.70 -7.16 3.48
CA ASP A 34 -10.92 -7.45 4.67
C ASP A 34 -11.19 -6.41 5.77
N PRO A 35 -11.63 -6.82 6.98
CA PRO A 35 -12.00 -5.90 8.04
C PRO A 35 -10.81 -5.12 8.61
N ILE A 36 -9.60 -5.68 8.57
CA ILE A 36 -8.38 -5.04 9.06
C ILE A 36 -7.99 -3.90 8.10
N VAL A 37 -7.94 -4.20 6.80
CA VAL A 37 -7.60 -3.22 5.77
C VAL A 37 -8.67 -2.12 5.71
N ARG A 38 -9.94 -2.50 5.80
CA ARG A 38 -11.06 -1.54 5.84
C ARG A 38 -10.97 -0.60 7.04
N PHE A 39 -10.72 -1.13 8.25
CA PHE A 39 -10.60 -0.32 9.45
C PHE A 39 -9.50 0.76 9.32
N GLY A 40 -8.32 0.36 8.85
CA GLY A 40 -7.22 1.30 8.63
C GLY A 40 -7.53 2.33 7.55
N THR A 41 -8.20 1.92 6.48
CA THR A 41 -8.61 2.81 5.40
C THR A 41 -9.68 3.80 5.85
N ASP A 42 -10.68 3.37 6.62
CA ASP A 42 -11.72 4.23 7.17
C ASP A 42 -11.13 5.27 8.13
N TYR A 43 -10.14 4.89 8.95
CA TYR A 43 -9.39 5.83 9.76
C TYR A 43 -8.72 6.92 8.91
N TRP A 44 -7.98 6.53 7.86
CA TRP A 44 -7.35 7.48 6.96
C TRP A 44 -8.38 8.39 6.29
N LEU A 45 -9.52 7.84 5.81
CA LEU A 45 -10.61 8.62 5.21
C LEU A 45 -11.18 9.65 6.19
N SER A 46 -11.28 9.31 7.48
CA SER A 46 -11.79 10.22 8.52
C SER A 46 -10.90 11.45 8.72
N LEU A 47 -9.63 11.35 8.35
CA LEU A 47 -8.64 12.43 8.47
C LEU A 47 -8.50 13.25 7.18
N CYS A 48 -9.06 12.77 6.06
CA CYS A 48 -9.02 13.48 4.79
C CYS A 48 -9.82 14.78 4.88
N GLY A 49 -9.14 15.89 4.65
CA GLY A 49 -9.76 17.20 4.53
C GLY A 49 -10.07 17.56 3.07
N THR A 50 -10.16 18.85 2.80
CA THR A 50 -10.40 19.38 1.45
C THR A 50 -9.23 19.18 0.48
N ASN A 51 -8.05 18.84 0.97
CA ASN A 51 -6.82 18.65 0.18
C ASN A 51 -6.63 17.23 -0.38
N GLY A 52 -7.60 16.34 -0.19
CA GLY A 52 -7.60 14.99 -0.77
C GLY A 52 -6.89 13.93 0.07
N PHE A 53 -5.85 14.25 0.84
CA PHE A 53 -5.16 13.34 1.76
C PHE A 53 -4.66 14.05 3.02
N PRO A 54 -4.51 13.33 4.15
CA PRO A 54 -4.10 13.95 5.41
C PRO A 54 -2.59 14.24 5.45
N ALA A 55 -2.23 15.21 6.30
CA ALA A 55 -0.84 15.45 6.63
C ALA A 55 -0.29 14.30 7.49
N ARG A 56 1.03 14.04 7.40
CA ARG A 56 1.69 12.98 8.15
C ARG A 56 1.56 13.16 9.68
N ASP A 57 1.59 14.40 10.15
CA ASP A 57 1.58 14.76 11.57
C ASP A 57 0.23 14.57 12.27
N VAL A 58 -0.86 14.40 11.52
CA VAL A 58 -2.18 14.12 12.12
C VAL A 58 -2.43 12.63 12.35
N ILE A 59 -1.53 11.75 11.85
CA ILE A 59 -1.65 10.30 12.04
C ILE A 59 -1.28 9.94 13.48
N ASP A 60 -2.26 9.48 14.26
CA ASP A 60 -2.06 8.93 15.59
C ASP A 60 -2.15 7.40 15.56
N LEU A 61 -1.00 6.74 15.66
CA LEU A 61 -0.91 5.27 15.62
C LEU A 61 -1.66 4.58 16.78
N ARG A 62 -1.96 5.32 17.87
CA ARG A 62 -2.75 4.78 19.00
C ARG A 62 -4.20 4.50 18.59
N GLU A 63 -4.75 5.27 17.67
CA GLU A 63 -6.11 5.09 17.18
C GLU A 63 -6.26 3.85 16.31
N ILE A 64 -5.17 3.42 15.66
CA ILE A 64 -5.12 2.21 14.83
C ILE A 64 -4.37 1.06 15.50
N ARG A 65 -4.20 1.08 16.82
CA ARG A 65 -3.46 0.05 17.57
C ARG A 65 -3.93 -1.39 17.27
N GLY A 66 -5.20 -1.57 16.98
CA GLY A 66 -5.78 -2.89 16.65
C GLY A 66 -5.32 -3.47 15.32
N VAL A 67 -4.77 -2.64 14.43
CA VAL A 67 -4.31 -3.04 13.09
C VAL A 67 -2.84 -2.70 12.85
N LEU A 68 -2.09 -2.27 13.88
CA LEU A 68 -0.67 -1.90 13.74
C LEU A 68 0.21 -3.03 13.19
N SER A 69 -0.10 -4.28 13.54
CA SER A 69 0.61 -5.46 13.00
C SER A 69 0.49 -5.59 11.48
N HIS A 70 -0.54 -4.97 10.89
CA HIS A 70 -0.84 -4.99 9.46
C HIS A 70 -0.53 -3.65 8.76
N THR A 71 0.17 -2.74 9.46
CA THR A 71 0.42 -1.38 9.00
C THR A 71 1.86 -1.21 8.53
N MET A 72 2.04 -0.44 7.47
CA MET A 72 3.34 0.05 7.02
C MET A 72 3.32 1.56 6.89
N LEU A 73 4.40 2.21 7.33
CA LEU A 73 4.69 3.59 7.02
C LEU A 73 5.93 3.66 6.14
N ILE A 74 5.78 4.26 4.99
CA ILE A 74 6.78 4.27 3.93
C ILE A 74 7.12 5.71 3.60
N LYS A 75 8.39 6.07 3.67
CA LYS A 75 8.89 7.39 3.29
C LYS A 75 9.11 7.46 1.79
N VAL A 76 8.61 8.49 1.15
CA VAL A 76 8.91 8.84 -0.24
C VAL A 76 10.29 9.49 -0.29
N ILE A 77 11.17 8.99 -1.12
CA ILE A 77 12.53 9.50 -1.31
C ILE A 77 12.62 10.16 -2.69
N GLU A 78 13.15 11.38 -2.71
CA GLU A 78 13.41 12.15 -3.95
C GLU A 78 12.21 12.11 -4.93
N ASP A 79 11.04 12.57 -4.45
CA ASP A 79 9.79 12.66 -5.22
C ASP A 79 9.32 11.34 -5.86
N GLY A 80 9.61 10.23 -5.21
CA GLY A 80 9.23 8.89 -5.69
C GLY A 80 10.30 8.18 -6.50
N ALA A 81 11.56 8.64 -6.47
CA ALA A 81 12.68 7.92 -7.05
C ALA A 81 12.97 6.62 -6.28
N ASP A 82 12.69 6.59 -4.97
CA ASP A 82 12.79 5.41 -4.13
C ASP A 82 11.82 5.49 -2.93
N PHE A 83 11.71 4.42 -2.15
CA PHE A 83 10.81 4.29 -1.02
C PHE A 83 11.49 3.58 0.13
N GLU A 84 11.39 4.10 1.36
CA GLU A 84 11.99 3.52 2.54
C GLU A 84 10.93 3.07 3.56
N PHE A 85 10.99 1.82 4.00
CA PHE A 85 10.10 1.27 5.01
C PHE A 85 10.50 1.76 6.42
N ARG A 86 9.77 2.73 6.96
CA ARG A 86 10.01 3.31 8.29
C ARG A 86 9.43 2.46 9.40
N ILE A 87 8.20 2.02 9.22
CA ILE A 87 7.47 1.16 10.15
C ILE A 87 6.91 -0.01 9.34
N VAL A 88 7.07 -1.20 9.88
CA VAL A 88 6.50 -2.41 9.30
C VAL A 88 5.92 -3.22 10.45
N GLY A 89 4.61 -3.46 10.41
CA GLY A 89 3.92 -4.25 11.40
C GLY A 89 4.33 -5.73 11.35
N ASP A 90 4.26 -6.40 12.50
CA ASP A 90 4.77 -7.76 12.66
C ASP A 90 4.11 -8.79 11.73
N ALA A 91 2.80 -8.65 11.46
CA ALA A 91 2.10 -9.54 10.54
C ALA A 91 2.61 -9.39 9.09
N VAL A 92 2.90 -8.14 8.68
CA VAL A 92 3.51 -7.89 7.37
C VAL A 92 4.93 -8.42 7.31
N ALA A 93 5.74 -8.11 8.33
CA ALA A 93 7.13 -8.58 8.40
C ALA A 93 7.22 -10.12 8.35
N TRP A 94 6.29 -10.80 9.03
CA TRP A 94 6.24 -12.26 9.01
C TRP A 94 5.78 -12.82 7.65
N ALA A 95 4.91 -12.10 6.93
CA ALA A 95 4.46 -12.49 5.61
C ALA A 95 5.57 -12.50 4.55
N LEU A 96 6.55 -11.64 4.71
CA LEU A 96 7.69 -11.52 3.82
C LEU A 96 8.80 -12.51 4.23
N ARG A 97 9.50 -13.07 3.25
CA ARG A 97 10.61 -14.00 3.50
C ARG A 97 11.97 -13.30 3.65
N PHE A 98 11.96 -11.98 3.71
CA PHE A 98 13.14 -11.12 3.78
C PHE A 98 12.83 -9.88 4.65
N PRO A 99 13.83 -9.29 5.31
CA PRO A 99 13.63 -8.11 6.12
C PRO A 99 13.43 -6.86 5.25
N VAL A 100 12.48 -6.02 5.64
CA VAL A 100 12.17 -4.77 4.91
C VAL A 100 12.30 -3.52 5.78
N GLN A 101 12.12 -3.62 7.09
CA GLN A 101 12.12 -2.45 7.99
C GLN A 101 13.46 -1.71 7.94
N LYS A 102 13.39 -0.38 7.81
CA LYS A 102 14.53 0.53 7.66
C LYS A 102 15.37 0.29 6.39
N ARG A 103 14.80 -0.36 5.39
CA ARG A 103 15.43 -0.58 4.10
C ARG A 103 14.68 0.15 3.00
N ARG A 104 15.37 0.49 1.94
CA ARG A 104 14.79 1.03 0.72
C ARG A 104 14.39 -0.10 -0.24
N LEU A 105 13.47 0.18 -1.15
CA LEU A 105 13.13 -0.78 -2.20
C LEU A 105 14.34 -1.11 -3.09
N SER A 106 15.20 -0.11 -3.36
CA SER A 106 16.44 -0.33 -4.10
C SER A 106 17.37 -1.34 -3.42
N ASP A 107 17.44 -1.34 -2.07
CA ASP A 107 18.27 -2.29 -1.30
C ASP A 107 17.69 -3.72 -1.35
N ILE A 108 16.38 -3.83 -1.50
CA ILE A 108 15.65 -5.11 -1.50
C ILE A 108 15.67 -5.77 -2.88
N ARG A 109 15.86 -4.99 -3.94
CA ARG A 109 15.73 -5.45 -5.33
C ARG A 109 16.59 -6.67 -5.67
N GLY A 110 17.79 -6.77 -5.09
CA GLY A 110 18.68 -7.92 -5.30
C GLY A 110 18.22 -9.20 -4.63
N GLU A 111 17.44 -9.09 -3.55
CA GLU A 111 16.96 -10.21 -2.73
C GLU A 111 15.53 -10.64 -3.09
N ALA A 112 14.67 -9.67 -3.38
CA ALA A 112 13.28 -9.86 -3.73
C ALA A 112 12.87 -8.95 -4.91
N PRO A 113 13.33 -9.25 -6.13
CA PRO A 113 13.14 -8.37 -7.29
C PRO A 113 11.67 -8.17 -7.67
N MET A 114 10.84 -9.21 -7.60
CA MET A 114 9.42 -9.12 -7.94
C MET A 114 8.65 -8.25 -6.94
N PHE A 115 8.94 -8.40 -5.65
CA PHE A 115 8.37 -7.55 -4.61
C PHE A 115 8.78 -6.09 -4.81
N ALA A 116 10.06 -5.82 -5.00
CA ALA A 116 10.59 -4.47 -5.14
C ALA A 116 10.02 -3.77 -6.37
N GLU A 117 10.01 -4.42 -7.53
CA GLU A 117 9.52 -3.83 -8.77
C GLU A 117 8.02 -3.54 -8.72
N ARG A 118 7.23 -4.48 -8.21
CA ARG A 118 5.79 -4.34 -8.08
C ARG A 118 5.41 -3.21 -7.14
N ASN A 119 5.98 -3.20 -5.93
CA ASN A 119 5.67 -2.17 -4.95
C ASN A 119 6.18 -0.81 -5.40
N PHE A 120 7.30 -0.73 -6.11
CA PHE A 120 7.75 0.53 -6.70
C PHE A 120 6.70 1.13 -7.64
N LYS A 121 6.11 0.33 -8.53
CA LYS A 121 5.06 0.79 -9.45
C LYS A 121 3.82 1.28 -8.70
N PHE A 122 3.36 0.54 -7.69
CA PHE A 122 2.20 0.93 -6.89
C PHE A 122 2.44 2.22 -6.10
N TYR A 123 3.56 2.30 -5.40
CA TYR A 123 3.88 3.46 -4.58
C TYR A 123 4.05 4.72 -5.45
N ARG A 124 4.74 4.58 -6.57
CA ARG A 124 4.92 5.67 -7.51
C ARG A 124 3.60 6.17 -8.09
N SER A 125 2.69 5.27 -8.46
CA SER A 125 1.34 5.62 -8.93
C SER A 125 0.58 6.46 -7.90
N VAL A 126 0.66 6.11 -6.61
CA VAL A 126 0.02 6.89 -5.53
C VAL A 126 0.67 8.26 -5.36
N VAL A 127 1.99 8.35 -5.44
CA VAL A 127 2.72 9.62 -5.36
C VAL A 127 2.34 10.55 -6.52
N GLU A 128 2.32 10.03 -7.73
CA GLU A 128 2.03 10.82 -8.94
C GLU A 128 0.57 11.27 -9.02
N SER A 129 -0.36 10.43 -8.58
CA SER A 129 -1.80 10.75 -8.63
C SER A 129 -2.30 11.50 -7.41
N GLY A 130 -1.63 11.39 -6.26
CA GLY A 130 -2.15 11.86 -4.97
C GLY A 130 -3.42 11.12 -4.52
N SER A 131 -3.73 9.97 -5.12
CA SER A 131 -4.94 9.20 -4.87
C SER A 131 -4.63 7.86 -4.19
N PRO A 132 -5.51 7.35 -3.31
CA PRO A 132 -5.34 6.05 -2.70
C PRO A 132 -5.42 4.93 -3.73
N LEU A 133 -4.71 3.83 -3.47
CA LEU A 133 -4.75 2.62 -4.27
C LEU A 133 -5.20 1.45 -3.39
N ALA A 134 -6.17 0.68 -3.86
CA ALA A 134 -6.57 -0.58 -3.23
C ALA A 134 -6.34 -1.75 -4.20
N ILE A 135 -5.76 -2.82 -3.68
CA ILE A 135 -5.42 -4.00 -4.46
C ILE A 135 -5.88 -5.26 -3.76
N ARG A 136 -6.27 -6.23 -4.58
CA ARG A 136 -6.42 -7.62 -4.19
C ARG A 136 -5.51 -8.46 -5.06
N THR A 137 -4.69 -9.27 -4.43
CA THR A 137 -3.70 -10.08 -5.14
C THR A 137 -3.83 -11.52 -4.74
N ARG A 138 -3.71 -12.39 -5.74
CA ARG A 138 -3.53 -13.82 -5.53
C ARG A 138 -2.17 -14.22 -6.06
N PHE A 139 -1.35 -14.80 -5.19
CA PHE A 139 -0.04 -15.32 -5.55
C PHE A 139 -0.14 -16.83 -5.83
N GLY A 140 0.75 -17.34 -6.68
CA GLY A 140 0.95 -18.77 -6.83
C GLY A 140 1.47 -19.40 -5.52
N LEU A 141 1.23 -20.71 -5.35
CA LEU A 141 1.67 -21.46 -4.17
C LEU A 141 3.19 -21.46 -3.97
N ASP A 142 3.94 -21.22 -5.04
CA ASP A 142 5.40 -21.33 -5.08
C ASP A 142 6.11 -19.97 -5.03
N SER A 143 5.46 -18.91 -4.53
CA SER A 143 6.12 -17.61 -4.41
C SER A 143 7.34 -17.69 -3.48
N PRO A 144 8.57 -17.47 -3.97
CA PRO A 144 9.76 -17.56 -3.13
C PRO A 144 9.89 -16.39 -2.16
N GLU A 145 9.18 -15.29 -2.41
CA GLU A 145 9.28 -14.05 -1.66
C GLU A 145 8.22 -13.92 -0.56
N LEU A 146 7.13 -14.71 -0.63
CA LEU A 146 5.98 -14.58 0.26
C LEU A 146 5.59 -15.91 0.90
N ARG A 147 5.06 -15.84 2.12
CA ARG A 147 4.51 -16.98 2.87
C ARG A 147 3.02 -17.21 2.61
N TYR A 148 2.35 -16.32 1.88
CA TYR A 148 0.90 -16.28 1.72
C TYR A 148 0.49 -16.26 0.26
N THR A 149 -0.73 -16.68 0.01
CA THR A 149 -1.29 -16.80 -1.34
C THR A 149 -2.23 -15.68 -1.72
N ASN A 150 -2.80 -14.99 -0.76
CA ASN A 150 -3.70 -13.87 -1.01
C ASN A 150 -3.30 -12.66 -0.16
N VAL A 151 -3.51 -11.49 -0.70
CA VAL A 151 -3.41 -10.24 0.05
C VAL A 151 -4.50 -9.27 -0.40
N GLU A 152 -5.11 -8.59 0.54
CA GLU A 152 -5.86 -7.36 0.30
C GLU A 152 -5.09 -6.23 0.97
N ALA A 153 -4.88 -5.14 0.25
CA ALA A 153 -4.09 -4.03 0.75
C ALA A 153 -4.57 -2.69 0.22
N THR A 154 -4.29 -1.64 1.00
CA THR A 154 -4.42 -0.25 0.57
C THR A 154 -3.10 0.48 0.73
N ILE A 155 -2.85 1.42 -0.18
CA ILE A 155 -1.71 2.32 -0.18
C ILE A 155 -2.29 3.73 -0.25
N LEU A 156 -2.07 4.49 0.81
CA LEU A 156 -2.77 5.72 1.09
C LEU A 156 -1.75 6.88 1.16
N PRO A 157 -1.92 7.96 0.40
CA PRO A 157 -0.99 9.08 0.42
C PRO A 157 -1.08 9.86 1.74
N LEU A 158 0.07 10.27 2.22
CA LEU A 158 0.23 11.25 3.29
C LEU A 158 1.16 12.36 2.79
N GLY A 159 0.93 13.58 3.22
CA GLY A 159 1.75 14.65 2.70
C GLY A 159 1.92 15.83 3.61
N SER A 160 2.61 16.81 3.06
CA SER A 160 2.71 18.14 3.63
C SER A 160 1.46 18.96 3.30
N ARG A 161 1.36 20.12 3.96
CA ARG A 161 0.25 21.07 3.73
C ARG A 161 0.23 21.63 2.30
N ASP A 162 1.30 21.46 1.55
CA ASP A 162 1.46 21.95 0.19
C ASP A 162 0.93 20.96 -0.89
N GLY A 163 0.31 19.86 -0.47
CA GLY A 163 -0.26 18.87 -1.38
C GLY A 163 0.76 17.92 -2.02
N VAL A 164 1.99 17.89 -1.50
CA VAL A 164 3.03 16.95 -1.92
C VAL A 164 2.93 15.67 -1.09
N VAL A 165 3.00 14.53 -1.75
CA VAL A 165 3.00 13.21 -1.08
C VAL A 165 4.41 12.92 -0.58
N ASP A 166 4.60 12.95 0.74
CA ASP A 166 5.91 12.75 1.38
C ASP A 166 6.06 11.37 2.01
N ASP A 167 4.94 10.76 2.37
CA ASP A 167 4.87 9.45 2.99
C ASP A 167 3.68 8.66 2.43
N LEU A 168 3.70 7.35 2.60
CA LEU A 168 2.59 6.47 2.30
C LEU A 168 2.23 5.68 3.57
N LEU A 169 0.94 5.59 3.86
CA LEU A 169 0.39 4.70 4.88
C LEU A 169 -0.23 3.51 4.17
N ALA A 170 0.19 2.32 4.49
CA ALA A 170 -0.36 1.12 3.89
C ALA A 170 -0.89 0.15 4.94
N PHE A 171 -2.00 -0.48 4.62
CA PHE A 171 -2.58 -1.58 5.39
C PHE A 171 -2.63 -2.81 4.50
N ALA A 172 -2.14 -3.93 4.99
CA ALA A 172 -2.12 -5.18 4.23
C ALA A 172 -2.46 -6.36 5.14
N ASN A 173 -3.42 -7.17 4.72
CA ASN A 173 -3.66 -8.46 5.32
C ASN A 173 -3.29 -9.57 4.35
N TYR A 174 -2.37 -10.42 4.79
CA TYR A 174 -1.87 -11.57 4.04
C TYR A 174 -2.57 -12.81 4.56
N ILE A 175 -3.30 -13.49 3.69
CA ILE A 175 -4.14 -14.62 4.05
C ILE A 175 -3.48 -15.92 3.56
N SER A 176 -3.23 -16.84 4.49
CA SER A 176 -2.76 -18.18 4.18
C SER A 176 -3.90 -19.02 3.61
N ARG A 177 -3.57 -19.99 2.75
CA ARG A 177 -4.55 -20.92 2.18
C ARG A 177 -4.95 -22.05 3.15
N LEU A 178 -4.34 -22.08 4.32
CA LEU A 178 -4.55 -23.12 5.34
C LEU A 178 -5.51 -22.67 6.46
N ASP A 179 -6.11 -21.49 6.32
CA ASP A 179 -7.13 -20.99 7.24
C ASP A 179 -8.52 -21.06 6.60
#